data_8829eebb88d5b50c5caafe5436ad2790
#
_entry.id   8829eebb88d5b50c5caafe5436ad2790
#
_cell.length_a   1.000
_cell.length_b   1.000
_cell.length_c   1.000
_cell.angle_alpha   90.00
_cell.angle_beta   90.00
_cell.angle_gamma   90.00
#
_symmetry.space_group_name_H-M   'P 1'
#
loop_
_entity.id
_entity.type
_entity.pdbx_description
1 polymer ?
#
loop_
_entity_poly.entity_id
_entity_poly.type
_entity_poly.pdbx_seq_one_letter_code
_entity_poly.pdbx_strand_id
1 'polypeptide(L)'
;MKNTARLGVLIFVLAGLPMTAAGQAPPDVVSLSTEIKGVVLVRLKYNTDLLAGLQQAVKDEKIKNAVILSGVGSVTSYKVHAVSNTTLPATLAYSEHAGPMDLIAVNGYVLGGRIHAHITMTDDKKAFGGHLHEGTKVFTFAIITLGRLDDNIDISRFDDPSWR
;
A
#
# COMPACT_ATOMS: atom_id res chain seq x y z
N MET A 1 -12.84 -84.14 -19.74
CA MET A 1 -13.16 -83.20 -18.66
C MET A 1 -11.98 -82.21 -18.70
N LYS A 2 -12.27 -80.94 -19.16
CA LYS A 2 -11.24 -79.91 -19.28
C LYS A 2 -11.50 -78.86 -18.20
N ASN A 3 -10.64 -78.76 -17.19
CA ASN A 3 -10.67 -77.75 -16.16
C ASN A 3 -10.02 -76.47 -16.69
N THR A 4 -10.80 -75.40 -16.83
CA THR A 4 -10.32 -74.05 -17.11
C THR A 4 -10.17 -73.26 -15.80
N ALA A 5 -8.94 -73.08 -15.35
CA ALA A 5 -8.64 -72.18 -14.23
C ALA A 5 -8.79 -70.70 -14.68
N ARG A 6 -9.66 -69.96 -14.04
CA ARG A 6 -9.78 -68.50 -14.24
C ARG A 6 -8.78 -67.80 -13.34
N LEU A 7 -7.83 -67.10 -13.96
CA LEU A 7 -6.86 -66.22 -13.28
C LEU A 7 -7.53 -64.89 -13.02
N GLY A 8 -7.83 -64.57 -11.75
CA GLY A 8 -8.35 -63.26 -11.33
C GLY A 8 -7.22 -62.26 -11.22
N VAL A 9 -7.27 -61.19 -12.03
CA VAL A 9 -6.36 -60.05 -11.92
C VAL A 9 -6.90 -59.07 -10.86
N LEU A 10 -6.17 -58.97 -9.78
CA LEU A 10 -6.46 -58.01 -8.71
C LEU A 10 -5.84 -56.64 -9.08
N ILE A 11 -6.67 -55.66 -9.47
CA ILE A 11 -6.21 -54.31 -9.76
C ILE A 11 -6.13 -53.55 -8.44
N PHE A 12 -4.94 -53.25 -7.96
CA PHE A 12 -4.73 -52.30 -6.87
C PHE A 12 -4.86 -50.90 -7.41
N VAL A 13 -5.97 -50.19 -7.07
CA VAL A 13 -6.11 -48.74 -7.27
C VAL A 13 -5.37 -48.08 -6.12
N LEU A 14 -4.17 -47.56 -6.39
CA LEU A 14 -3.53 -46.61 -5.48
C LEU A 14 -4.31 -45.30 -5.53
N ALA A 15 -5.12 -45.03 -4.49
CA ALA A 15 -5.68 -43.76 -4.26
C ALA A 15 -4.54 -42.75 -3.88
N GLY A 16 -4.10 -41.98 -4.84
CA GLY A 16 -3.17 -40.88 -4.60
C GLY A 16 -3.84 -39.83 -3.68
N LEU A 17 -3.33 -39.72 -2.46
CA LEU A 17 -3.70 -38.59 -1.58
C LEU A 17 -3.32 -37.27 -2.28
N PRO A 18 -4.20 -36.26 -2.29
CA PRO A 18 -3.81 -34.97 -2.82
C PRO A 18 -2.70 -34.40 -1.93
N MET A 19 -1.49 -34.28 -2.48
CA MET A 19 -0.44 -33.46 -1.88
C MET A 19 -0.97 -32.03 -1.86
N THR A 20 -1.34 -31.53 -0.68
CA THR A 20 -1.51 -30.12 -0.46
C THR A 20 -0.17 -29.45 -0.77
N ALA A 21 -0.13 -28.67 -1.84
CA ALA A 21 1.03 -27.83 -2.12
C ALA A 21 1.26 -26.92 -0.90
N ALA A 22 2.31 -27.18 -0.14
CA ALA A 22 2.77 -26.24 0.88
C ALA A 22 3.00 -24.91 0.17
N GLY A 23 2.26 -23.88 0.55
CA GLY A 23 2.37 -22.54 -0.06
C GLY A 23 3.85 -22.13 -0.01
N GLN A 24 4.43 -21.89 -1.18
CA GLN A 24 5.80 -21.41 -1.28
C GLN A 24 5.88 -20.06 -0.55
N ALA A 25 6.86 -19.89 0.32
CA ALA A 25 7.10 -18.61 0.98
C ALA A 25 7.27 -17.51 -0.08
N PRO A 26 6.75 -16.30 0.18
CA PRO A 26 6.92 -15.21 -0.77
C PRO A 26 8.42 -14.94 -0.99
N PRO A 27 8.82 -14.50 -2.21
CA PRO A 27 10.23 -14.21 -2.49
C PRO A 27 10.70 -13.00 -1.69
N ASP A 28 11.97 -12.96 -1.30
CA ASP A 28 12.59 -11.84 -0.57
C ASP A 28 12.52 -10.51 -1.34
N VAL A 29 12.51 -10.57 -2.65
CA VAL A 29 12.45 -9.40 -3.54
C VAL A 29 11.42 -9.64 -4.64
N VAL A 30 10.50 -8.69 -4.78
CA VAL A 30 9.56 -8.63 -5.89
C VAL A 30 9.82 -7.32 -6.67
N SER A 31 10.02 -7.44 -7.97
CA SER A 31 10.19 -6.29 -8.86
C SER A 31 9.20 -6.37 -10.02
N LEU A 32 8.71 -5.21 -10.43
CA LEU A 32 7.80 -5.09 -11.57
C LEU A 32 8.14 -3.81 -12.33
N SER A 33 8.38 -3.93 -13.63
CA SER A 33 8.62 -2.77 -14.51
C SER A 33 7.29 -2.22 -14.98
N THR A 34 7.15 -0.90 -14.91
CA THR A 34 5.97 -0.17 -15.38
C THR A 34 6.38 1.22 -15.86
N GLU A 35 5.45 1.95 -16.45
CA GLU A 35 5.65 3.33 -16.93
C GLU A 35 4.59 4.26 -16.35
N ILE A 36 4.90 5.57 -16.32
CA ILE A 36 3.94 6.61 -15.94
C ILE A 36 3.09 6.93 -17.17
N LYS A 37 1.80 6.62 -17.10
CA LYS A 37 0.81 6.84 -18.17
C LYS A 37 0.27 8.28 -18.21
N GLY A 38 0.46 9.04 -17.12
CA GLY A 38 -0.01 10.41 -17.01
C GLY A 38 0.23 10.98 -15.62
N VAL A 39 0.01 12.28 -15.48
CA VAL A 39 0.19 12.99 -14.21
C VAL A 39 -1.13 13.65 -13.81
N VAL A 40 -1.49 13.52 -12.53
CA VAL A 40 -2.64 14.20 -11.91
C VAL A 40 -2.12 15.14 -10.83
N LEU A 41 -2.52 16.42 -10.91
CA LEU A 41 -2.24 17.40 -9.88
C LEU A 41 -3.47 17.54 -8.98
N VAL A 42 -3.30 17.23 -7.71
CA VAL A 42 -4.35 17.32 -6.69
C VAL A 42 -4.06 18.54 -5.81
N ARG A 43 -4.97 19.54 -5.83
CA ARG A 43 -4.89 20.69 -4.92
C ARG A 43 -5.95 20.58 -3.84
N LEU A 44 -5.50 20.55 -2.60
CA LEU A 44 -6.36 20.54 -1.41
C LEU A 44 -6.39 21.95 -0.79
N LYS A 45 -7.59 22.41 -0.42
CA LYS A 45 -7.80 23.72 0.18
C LYS A 45 -7.69 23.67 1.71
N TYR A 46 -7.73 24.84 2.31
CA TYR A 46 -7.81 25.03 3.75
C TYR A 46 -8.84 24.10 4.43
N ASN A 47 -8.46 23.52 5.56
CA ASN A 47 -9.26 22.62 6.41
C ASN A 47 -9.67 21.27 5.78
N THR A 48 -9.20 20.96 4.56
CA THR A 48 -9.37 19.62 4.00
C THR A 48 -8.48 18.63 4.76
N ASP A 49 -8.98 17.44 5.06
CA ASP A 49 -8.14 16.35 5.55
C ASP A 49 -7.26 15.84 4.41
N LEU A 50 -5.94 15.76 4.64
CA LEU A 50 -4.98 15.44 3.59
C LEU A 50 -5.20 14.05 3.02
N LEU A 51 -5.38 13.03 3.89
CA LEU A 51 -5.58 11.66 3.44
C LEU A 51 -6.96 11.49 2.79
N ALA A 52 -8.02 11.94 3.44
CA ALA A 52 -9.38 11.82 2.90
C ALA A 52 -9.54 12.58 1.58
N GLY A 53 -8.91 13.76 1.44
CA GLY A 53 -8.91 14.52 0.20
C GLY A 53 -8.16 13.81 -0.93
N LEU A 54 -7.03 13.17 -0.64
CA LEU A 54 -6.32 12.34 -1.61
C LEU A 54 -7.14 11.10 -2.00
N GLN A 55 -7.79 10.43 -1.05
CA GLN A 55 -8.67 9.29 -1.32
C GLN A 55 -9.83 9.70 -2.24
N GLN A 56 -10.42 10.88 -2.02
CA GLN A 56 -11.47 11.41 -2.89
C GLN A 56 -10.93 11.65 -4.31
N ALA A 57 -9.76 12.28 -4.45
CA ALA A 57 -9.15 12.52 -5.75
C ALA A 57 -8.84 11.21 -6.49
N VAL A 58 -8.29 10.21 -5.81
CA VAL A 58 -8.02 8.87 -6.37
C VAL A 58 -9.32 8.23 -6.90
N LYS A 59 -10.41 8.36 -6.15
CA LYS A 59 -11.73 7.84 -6.54
C LYS A 59 -12.31 8.59 -7.75
N ASP A 60 -12.29 9.92 -7.74
CA ASP A 60 -12.88 10.76 -8.80
C ASP A 60 -12.14 10.57 -10.13
N GLU A 61 -10.80 10.49 -10.06
CA GLU A 61 -9.92 10.24 -11.19
C GLU A 61 -9.86 8.76 -11.60
N LYS A 62 -10.54 7.86 -10.87
CA LYS A 62 -10.56 6.41 -11.09
C LYS A 62 -9.15 5.81 -11.16
N ILE A 63 -8.25 6.26 -10.28
CA ILE A 63 -6.87 5.78 -10.22
C ILE A 63 -6.84 4.44 -9.49
N LYS A 64 -6.41 3.39 -10.18
CA LYS A 64 -6.14 2.10 -9.57
C LYS A 64 -4.72 2.03 -9.02
N ASN A 65 -3.75 2.45 -9.82
CA ASN A 65 -2.33 2.40 -9.46
C ASN A 65 -1.65 3.74 -9.75
N ALA A 66 -0.89 4.24 -8.78
CA ALA A 66 -0.08 5.46 -8.96
C ALA A 66 1.11 5.48 -7.99
N VAL A 67 2.12 6.26 -8.32
CA VAL A 67 3.18 6.70 -7.41
C VAL A 67 2.92 8.15 -7.00
N ILE A 68 3.12 8.50 -5.75
CA ILE A 68 3.13 9.88 -5.30
C ILE A 68 4.51 10.46 -5.62
N LEU A 69 4.59 11.34 -6.61
CA LEU A 69 5.84 11.91 -7.10
C LEU A 69 6.34 13.05 -6.21
N SER A 70 5.42 13.85 -5.68
CA SER A 70 5.71 14.94 -4.76
C SER A 70 4.47 15.39 -4.00
N GLY A 71 4.68 16.08 -2.89
CA GLY A 71 3.62 16.76 -2.16
C GLY A 71 4.20 17.87 -1.31
N VAL A 72 3.64 19.07 -1.41
CA VAL A 72 4.07 20.26 -0.67
C VAL A 72 2.85 21.07 -0.20
N GLY A 73 3.05 21.86 0.85
CA GLY A 73 1.99 22.73 1.37
C GLY A 73 2.21 23.09 2.83
N SER A 74 1.12 23.24 3.57
CA SER A 74 1.15 23.44 5.02
C SER A 74 -0.06 22.82 5.70
N VAL A 75 0.08 22.48 6.98
CA VAL A 75 -0.96 21.83 7.79
C VAL A 75 -1.12 22.53 9.14
N THR A 76 -2.32 22.45 9.72
CA THR A 76 -2.65 22.95 11.08
C THR A 76 -2.66 21.84 12.12
N SER A 77 -2.70 20.59 11.68
CA SER A 77 -2.62 19.40 12.55
C SER A 77 -2.08 18.22 11.77
N TYR A 78 -1.51 17.28 12.47
CA TYR A 78 -1.13 16.00 11.88
C TYR A 78 -1.52 14.83 12.76
N LYS A 79 -1.68 13.66 12.10
CA LYS A 79 -1.74 12.36 12.73
C LYS A 79 -0.93 11.38 11.90
N VAL A 80 0.10 10.80 12.52
CA VAL A 80 1.01 9.84 11.88
C VAL A 80 1.34 8.69 12.83
N HIS A 81 1.89 7.60 12.27
CA HIS A 81 2.59 6.61 13.09
C HIS A 81 3.98 6.32 12.53
N ALA A 82 4.84 5.80 13.40
CA ALA A 82 6.11 5.19 13.04
C ALA A 82 6.22 3.79 13.66
N VAL A 83 7.07 2.93 13.08
CA VAL A 83 7.41 1.64 13.69
C VAL A 83 8.23 1.89 14.95
N SER A 84 7.90 1.21 16.04
CA SER A 84 8.51 1.42 17.37
C SER A 84 9.35 0.24 17.88
N ASN A 85 9.46 -0.85 17.11
CA ASN A 85 10.30 -2.01 17.43
C ASN A 85 11.01 -2.51 16.16
N THR A 86 11.93 -3.48 16.33
CA THR A 86 12.72 -4.11 15.24
C THR A 86 12.42 -5.59 15.07
N THR A 87 11.35 -6.08 15.66
CA THR A 87 10.91 -7.49 15.58
C THR A 87 9.50 -7.57 15.01
N LEU A 88 9.17 -8.68 14.35
CA LEU A 88 7.80 -8.96 13.89
C LEU A 88 6.99 -9.68 14.98
N PRO A 89 5.69 -9.35 15.12
CA PRO A 89 4.95 -8.31 14.41
C PRO A 89 5.42 -6.90 14.81
N ALA A 90 5.43 -5.97 13.86
CA ALA A 90 5.78 -4.59 14.11
C ALA A 90 4.77 -3.91 15.04
N THR A 91 5.28 -3.14 16.01
CA THR A 91 4.47 -2.27 16.86
C THR A 91 4.53 -0.83 16.36
N LEU A 92 3.46 -0.06 16.57
CA LEU A 92 3.29 1.27 16.00
C LEU A 92 3.19 2.31 17.14
N ALA A 93 4.00 3.38 17.03
CA ALA A 93 3.90 4.56 17.88
C ALA A 93 3.14 5.66 17.12
N TYR A 94 1.96 6.01 17.62
CA TYR A 94 1.14 7.08 17.05
C TYR A 94 1.56 8.44 17.64
N SER A 95 1.55 9.46 16.80
CA SER A 95 1.80 10.85 17.17
C SER A 95 0.78 11.74 16.49
N GLU A 96 0.19 12.66 17.26
CA GLU A 96 -0.73 13.69 16.77
C GLU A 96 -0.47 15.01 17.48
N HIS A 97 -0.63 16.10 16.76
CA HIS A 97 -0.45 17.44 17.30
C HIS A 97 -1.18 18.47 16.46
N ALA A 98 -1.59 19.59 17.07
CA ALA A 98 -2.14 20.77 16.41
C ALA A 98 -1.13 21.93 16.52
N GLY A 99 -0.87 22.57 15.39
CA GLY A 99 0.06 23.71 15.26
C GLY A 99 0.42 23.96 13.79
N PRO A 100 1.03 25.11 13.49
CA PRO A 100 1.44 25.42 12.12
C PRO A 100 2.69 24.61 11.74
N MET A 101 2.65 23.94 10.58
CA MET A 101 3.75 23.17 10.05
C MET A 101 3.77 23.25 8.53
N ASP A 102 4.95 23.32 7.95
CA ASP A 102 5.11 23.15 6.51
C ASP A 102 5.14 21.66 6.14
N LEU A 103 4.41 21.31 5.10
CA LEU A 103 4.45 19.99 4.47
C LEU A 103 5.56 19.98 3.43
N ILE A 104 6.67 19.32 3.75
CA ILE A 104 7.89 19.30 2.92
C ILE A 104 7.79 18.23 1.85
N ALA A 105 7.21 17.08 2.17
CA ALA A 105 7.06 15.97 1.23
C ALA A 105 5.84 15.11 1.58
N VAL A 106 5.21 14.60 0.53
CA VAL A 106 4.31 13.43 0.58
C VAL A 106 4.86 12.42 -0.40
N ASN A 107 5.16 11.22 0.09
CA ASN A 107 5.68 10.10 -0.70
C ASN A 107 4.82 8.87 -0.50
N GLY A 108 4.77 7.98 -1.48
CA GLY A 108 4.02 6.73 -1.37
C GLY A 108 3.40 6.28 -2.67
N TYR A 109 2.35 5.49 -2.54
CA TYR A 109 1.72 4.82 -3.68
C TYR A 109 0.20 4.77 -3.52
N VAL A 110 -0.47 4.61 -4.65
CA VAL A 110 -1.85 4.10 -4.76
C VAL A 110 -1.74 2.68 -5.26
N LEU A 111 -2.16 1.71 -4.46
CA LEU A 111 -2.03 0.27 -4.71
C LEU A 111 -3.43 -0.35 -4.72
N GLY A 112 -3.95 -0.66 -5.91
CA GLY A 112 -5.31 -1.16 -6.06
C GLY A 112 -6.38 -0.18 -5.56
N GLY A 113 -6.17 1.13 -5.74
CA GLY A 113 -7.07 2.20 -5.25
C GLY A 113 -6.88 2.57 -3.78
N ARG A 114 -6.01 1.90 -3.02
CA ARG A 114 -5.68 2.23 -1.63
C ARG A 114 -4.43 3.10 -1.57
N ILE A 115 -4.44 4.12 -0.72
CA ILE A 115 -3.27 4.99 -0.50
C ILE A 115 -2.42 4.44 0.63
N HIS A 116 -1.13 4.28 0.36
CA HIS A 116 -0.07 4.11 1.34
C HIS A 116 0.86 5.32 1.23
N ALA A 117 0.82 6.22 2.18
CA ALA A 117 1.55 7.48 2.12
C ALA A 117 2.29 7.78 3.42
N HIS A 118 3.48 8.33 3.27
CA HIS A 118 4.26 8.93 4.33
C HIS A 118 4.41 10.43 4.09
N ILE A 119 4.45 11.21 5.16
CA ILE A 119 4.64 12.66 5.11
C ILE A 119 5.88 13.06 5.90
N THR A 120 6.54 14.12 5.40
CA THR A 120 7.56 14.86 6.14
C THR A 120 7.07 16.28 6.33
N MET A 121 7.15 16.74 7.57
CA MET A 121 6.73 18.09 7.98
C MET A 121 7.86 18.77 8.74
N THR A 122 7.81 20.10 8.83
CA THR A 122 8.71 20.87 9.68
C THR A 122 7.95 21.95 10.42
N ASP A 123 8.32 22.19 11.67
CA ASP A 123 8.07 23.42 12.39
C ASP A 123 9.32 24.33 12.33
N ASP A 124 9.38 25.36 13.17
CA ASP A 124 10.52 26.28 13.26
C ASP A 124 11.79 25.67 13.90
N LYS A 125 11.73 24.40 14.35
CA LYS A 125 12.79 23.77 15.14
C LYS A 125 13.31 22.48 14.53
N LYS A 126 12.43 21.65 13.92
CA LYS A 126 12.77 20.31 13.48
C LYS A 126 11.90 19.82 12.34
N ALA A 127 12.44 18.89 11.56
CA ALA A 127 11.67 18.08 10.64
C ALA A 127 11.31 16.73 11.29
N PHE A 128 10.11 16.24 11.00
CA PHE A 128 9.57 14.97 11.48
C PHE A 128 8.50 14.46 10.52
N GLY A 129 8.02 13.23 10.72
CA GLY A 129 7.01 12.66 9.85
C GLY A 129 6.66 11.23 10.23
N GLY A 130 5.97 10.55 9.33
CA GLY A 130 5.56 9.15 9.49
C GLY A 130 4.49 8.76 8.50
N HIS A 131 3.90 7.60 8.72
CA HIS A 131 2.79 7.10 7.93
C HIS A 131 1.54 7.96 8.17
N LEU A 132 0.96 8.48 7.09
CA LEU A 132 -0.15 9.42 7.10
C LEU A 132 -1.46 8.76 7.57
N HIS A 133 -2.15 9.45 8.48
CA HIS A 133 -3.52 9.13 8.90
C HIS A 133 -4.48 10.29 8.70
N GLU A 134 -5.77 9.97 8.69
CA GLU A 134 -6.81 10.99 8.82
C GLU A 134 -6.65 11.76 10.14
N GLY A 135 -6.93 13.05 10.12
CA GLY A 135 -6.63 13.99 11.20
C GLY A 135 -5.54 15.01 10.83
N THR A 136 -4.89 14.83 9.67
CA THR A 136 -3.92 15.79 9.12
C THR A 136 -4.64 16.84 8.29
N LYS A 137 -4.80 18.08 8.83
CA LYS A 137 -5.59 19.15 8.23
C LYS A 137 -4.73 20.16 7.48
N VAL A 138 -5.06 20.38 6.21
CA VAL A 138 -4.40 21.39 5.35
C VAL A 138 -4.63 22.78 5.90
N PHE A 139 -3.56 23.60 5.92
CA PHE A 139 -3.63 25.01 6.31
C PHE A 139 -3.84 25.91 5.09
N THR A 140 -2.79 26.38 4.44
CA THR A 140 -2.95 27.30 3.29
C THR A 140 -3.40 26.55 2.04
N PHE A 141 -2.69 25.53 1.69
CA PHE A 141 -2.97 24.57 0.62
C PHE A 141 -2.08 23.34 0.77
N ALA A 142 -2.42 22.28 0.06
CA ALA A 142 -1.49 21.21 -0.28
C ALA A 142 -1.64 20.88 -1.77
N ILE A 143 -0.51 20.69 -2.46
CA ILE A 143 -0.45 20.24 -3.85
C ILE A 143 0.31 18.92 -3.89
N ILE A 144 -0.37 17.89 -4.39
CA ILE A 144 0.16 16.54 -4.50
C ILE A 144 0.18 16.15 -5.96
N THR A 145 1.30 15.61 -6.41
CA THR A 145 1.49 15.14 -7.79
C THR A 145 1.45 13.62 -7.81
N LEU A 146 0.50 13.05 -8.53
CA LEU A 146 0.35 11.61 -8.73
C LEU A 146 0.79 11.23 -10.13
N GLY A 147 1.71 10.26 -10.26
CA GLY A 147 2.05 9.61 -11.52
C GLY A 147 1.21 8.35 -11.67
N ARG A 148 0.24 8.34 -12.61
CA ARG A 148 -0.60 7.15 -12.89
C ARG A 148 0.26 6.05 -13.49
N LEU A 149 0.16 4.86 -12.92
CA LEU A 149 0.77 3.65 -13.45
C LEU A 149 -0.25 2.88 -14.31
N ASP A 150 0.22 1.82 -15.00
CA ASP A 150 -0.67 0.97 -15.76
C ASP A 150 -1.69 0.28 -14.84
N ASP A 151 -2.98 0.41 -15.15
CA ASP A 151 -4.07 -0.20 -14.38
C ASP A 151 -4.16 -1.73 -14.57
N ASN A 152 -3.50 -2.28 -15.61
CA ASN A 152 -3.48 -3.72 -15.87
C ASN A 152 -2.47 -4.48 -15.01
N ILE A 153 -1.55 -3.78 -14.32
CA ILE A 153 -0.64 -4.42 -13.37
C ILE A 153 -1.34 -4.60 -12.03
N ASP A 154 -1.07 -5.74 -11.38
CA ASP A 154 -1.54 -5.97 -10.00
C ASP A 154 -0.40 -5.72 -9.02
N ILE A 155 -0.40 -4.53 -8.42
CA ILE A 155 0.52 -4.13 -7.36
C ILE A 155 -0.17 -4.03 -5.99
N SER A 156 -1.41 -4.47 -5.87
CA SER A 156 -2.18 -4.38 -4.62
C SER A 156 -1.52 -5.16 -3.47
N ARG A 157 -0.75 -6.20 -3.80
CA ARG A 157 -0.05 -7.05 -2.84
C ARG A 157 1.30 -6.49 -2.37
N PHE A 158 1.84 -5.43 -2.98
CA PHE A 158 3.11 -4.82 -2.55
C PHE A 158 3.06 -4.28 -1.12
N ASP A 159 1.86 -4.01 -0.59
CA ASP A 159 1.63 -3.61 0.80
C ASP A 159 0.93 -4.71 1.63
N ASP A 160 1.04 -5.96 1.21
CA ASP A 160 0.40 -7.09 1.90
C ASP A 160 1.24 -7.51 3.13
N PRO A 161 0.67 -7.44 4.36
CA PRO A 161 1.36 -7.87 5.57
C PRO A 161 1.84 -9.32 5.56
N SER A 162 1.21 -10.19 4.75
CA SER A 162 1.62 -11.60 4.63
C SER A 162 2.97 -11.80 3.95
N TRP A 163 3.55 -10.73 3.38
CA TRP A 163 4.88 -10.72 2.77
C TRP A 163 5.99 -10.24 3.71
N ARG A 164 5.67 -10.06 4.98
CA ARG A 164 6.63 -9.62 6.02
C ARG A 164 7.23 -10.80 6.77
#